data_a022327a9a063c0cf0f534355e24ce42
#
_entry.id   a022327a9a063c0cf0f534355e24ce42
#
_cell.length_a   1.000
_cell.length_b   1.000
_cell.length_c   1.000
_cell.angle_alpha   90.00
_cell.angle_beta   90.00
_cell.angle_gamma   90.00
#
_symmetry.space_group_name_H-M   'P 1'
#
loop_
_entity.id
_entity.type
_entity.pdbx_description
1 polymer ?
#
loop_
_entity_poly.entity_id
_entity_poly.type
_entity_poly.pdbx_seq_one_letter_code
_entity_poly.pdbx_strand_id
1 'polypeptide(L)'
;MSIYWIRQDLRLSDNPALSEANKTGSIIPIFILDIVNSKEHITGNAGKVWLHYSLNELNKQFGNKLIFSKGDPEEILTDLCKSELINKIFWNRVYEPWSISRDKRIKENMKKKGIEVNTFNGSLLWEPWNVLKNDGTPYKVFTPYYRRGCLNAVEPRRPLEKPKKINFHEVKNFKSLSINQLNLLPAHSWKEKIISSWNVGENAAKNRLNEFVKTEIEGYKEGRNFPSKKNVSRLSPHLHWGEISPNTVWFKVWDLNKFGINHQQDTDTFLSEMGWREFSNYLLFYFPDLPKKNLQKKFDNFAWDDNPLFLKAWQNGQTGYPIVDAGMRELWSTGYMHNRLRMIVGSFLVKNLLLHWCEGERWFWDCLVDANLASNSSGWQWIAGCGADAAPYFKIGRASCRERCRSRWSPYH
;
A
#
# COMPACT_ATOMS: atom_id res chain seq x y z
N MET A 1 2.91 -7.55 30.71
CA MET A 1 4.00 -7.17 29.77
C MET A 1 3.79 -7.90 28.46
N SER A 2 4.01 -7.22 27.32
CA SER A 2 3.78 -7.80 26.00
C SER A 2 4.71 -7.22 24.93
N ILE A 3 4.85 -7.93 23.81
CA ILE A 3 5.51 -7.43 22.61
C ILE A 3 4.45 -6.81 21.68
N TYR A 4 4.70 -5.62 21.15
CA TYR A 4 3.98 -5.04 20.04
C TYR A 4 4.86 -5.08 18.80
N TRP A 5 4.56 -6.00 17.87
CA TRP A 5 5.31 -6.17 16.63
C TRP A 5 4.73 -5.29 15.52
N ILE A 6 5.48 -4.23 15.20
CA ILE A 6 5.16 -3.20 14.20
C ILE A 6 5.52 -3.70 12.81
N ARG A 7 4.67 -3.41 11.82
CA ARG A 7 4.91 -3.78 10.41
C ARG A 7 4.54 -2.63 9.46
N GLN A 8 3.39 -2.69 8.77
CA GLN A 8 2.84 -1.62 7.93
C GLN A 8 1.76 -0.84 8.69
N ASP A 9 2.08 -0.42 9.90
CA ASP A 9 1.19 0.31 10.82
C ASP A 9 1.98 1.35 11.62
N LEU A 10 2.77 2.18 10.90
CA LEU A 10 3.74 3.11 11.45
C LEU A 10 3.08 4.35 12.06
N ARG A 11 2.19 4.13 13.05
CA ARG A 11 1.42 5.16 13.75
C ARG A 11 1.04 4.74 15.15
N LEU A 12 0.69 5.73 15.98
CA LEU A 12 0.17 5.53 17.31
C LEU A 12 -1.37 5.65 17.36
N SER A 13 -1.95 6.59 16.61
CA SER A 13 -3.41 6.79 16.57
C SER A 13 -4.07 5.71 15.72
N ASP A 14 -5.27 5.33 16.10
CA ASP A 14 -6.06 4.30 15.42
C ASP A 14 -5.26 3.03 15.13
N ASN A 15 -4.58 2.52 16.16
CA ASN A 15 -3.77 1.32 16.10
C ASN A 15 -4.32 0.26 17.06
N PRO A 16 -5.15 -0.68 16.57
CA PRO A 16 -5.80 -1.67 17.44
C PRO A 16 -4.81 -2.55 18.20
N ALA A 17 -3.76 -3.03 17.54
CA ALA A 17 -2.77 -3.89 18.20
C ALA A 17 -2.02 -3.15 19.32
N LEU A 18 -1.61 -1.90 19.06
CA LEU A 18 -0.98 -1.06 20.08
C LEU A 18 -1.93 -0.78 21.23
N SER A 19 -3.19 -0.45 20.94
CA SER A 19 -4.19 -0.17 21.97
C SER A 19 -4.42 -1.36 22.89
N GLU A 20 -4.54 -2.56 22.34
CA GLU A 20 -4.73 -3.79 23.13
C GLU A 20 -3.44 -4.21 23.87
N ALA A 21 -2.28 -4.11 23.22
CA ALA A 21 -1.01 -4.36 23.90
C ALA A 21 -0.82 -3.45 25.12
N ASN A 22 -1.13 -2.17 24.98
CA ASN A 22 -0.99 -1.20 26.07
C ASN A 22 -1.90 -1.48 27.29
N LYS A 23 -3.04 -2.15 27.09
CA LYS A 23 -3.90 -2.60 28.20
C LYS A 23 -3.28 -3.71 29.06
N THR A 24 -2.29 -4.42 28.53
CA THR A 24 -1.63 -5.50 29.28
C THR A 24 -0.55 -5.02 30.27
N GLY A 25 -0.30 -3.71 30.30
CA GLY A 25 0.72 -3.07 31.14
C GLY A 25 1.87 -2.49 30.31
N SER A 26 3.11 -2.86 30.60
CA SER A 26 4.26 -2.38 29.81
C SER A 26 4.42 -3.15 28.50
N ILE A 27 4.89 -2.45 27.47
CA ILE A 27 5.09 -3.01 26.12
C ILE A 27 6.53 -2.88 25.65
N ILE A 28 6.94 -3.80 24.79
CA ILE A 28 8.14 -3.71 23.98
C ILE A 28 7.71 -3.50 22.52
N PRO A 29 7.84 -2.28 21.98
CA PRO A 29 7.60 -2.05 20.56
C PRO A 29 8.82 -2.53 19.76
N ILE A 30 8.62 -3.40 18.77
CA ILE A 30 9.69 -3.91 17.92
C ILE A 30 9.30 -3.82 16.44
N PHE A 31 10.22 -3.32 15.62
CA PHE A 31 10.18 -3.44 14.16
C PHE A 31 11.23 -4.45 13.71
N ILE A 32 10.82 -5.43 12.91
CA ILE A 32 11.70 -6.45 12.35
C ILE A 32 11.69 -6.31 10.83
N LEU A 33 12.86 -6.01 10.25
CA LEU A 33 13.05 -6.06 8.81
C LEU A 33 13.17 -7.52 8.38
N ASP A 34 12.07 -8.08 7.87
CA ASP A 34 12.01 -9.45 7.39
C ASP A 34 12.73 -9.57 6.04
N ILE A 35 13.90 -10.21 6.05
CA ILE A 35 14.71 -10.47 4.85
C ILE A 35 14.66 -11.94 4.42
N VAL A 36 13.90 -12.78 5.13
CA VAL A 36 13.84 -14.23 4.92
C VAL A 36 12.58 -14.63 4.18
N ASN A 37 11.43 -14.14 4.64
CA ASN A 37 10.14 -14.60 4.15
C ASN A 37 9.61 -13.83 2.93
N SER A 38 10.03 -12.57 2.74
CA SER A 38 9.57 -11.69 1.64
C SER A 38 10.07 -12.13 0.26
N LYS A 39 11.19 -12.83 0.19
CA LYS A 39 11.77 -13.36 -1.06
C LYS A 39 11.83 -12.31 -2.18
N GLU A 40 11.09 -12.54 -3.27
CA GLU A 40 10.98 -11.65 -4.43
C GLU A 40 10.20 -10.35 -4.15
N HIS A 41 9.46 -10.28 -3.04
CA HIS A 41 8.70 -9.10 -2.61
C HIS A 41 9.45 -8.26 -1.58
N ILE A 42 10.80 -8.32 -1.57
CA ILE A 42 11.62 -7.40 -0.78
C ILE A 42 11.25 -5.96 -1.19
N THR A 43 11.09 -5.10 -0.20
CA THR A 43 10.78 -3.68 -0.39
C THR A 43 11.71 -3.03 -1.42
N GLY A 44 11.14 -2.36 -2.41
CA GLY A 44 11.88 -1.64 -3.44
C GLY A 44 12.69 -0.46 -2.88
N ASN A 45 13.62 0.08 -3.65
CA ASN A 45 14.56 1.07 -3.16
C ASN A 45 13.88 2.39 -2.72
N ALA A 46 12.89 2.88 -3.46
CA ALA A 46 12.12 4.07 -3.05
C ALA A 46 11.33 3.82 -1.76
N GLY A 47 10.70 2.64 -1.65
CA GLY A 47 10.01 2.22 -0.44
C GLY A 47 10.93 2.11 0.79
N LYS A 48 12.16 1.63 0.61
CA LYS A 48 13.16 1.61 1.70
C LYS A 48 13.54 3.01 2.19
N VAL A 49 13.66 3.97 1.27
CA VAL A 49 13.91 5.38 1.64
C VAL A 49 12.76 5.88 2.52
N TRP A 50 11.52 5.71 2.08
CA TRP A 50 10.35 6.10 2.88
C TRP A 50 10.35 5.43 4.25
N LEU A 51 10.54 4.12 4.29
CA LEU A 51 10.53 3.32 5.51
C LEU A 51 11.57 3.80 6.52
N HIS A 52 12.77 4.16 6.07
CA HIS A 52 13.82 4.69 6.94
C HIS A 52 13.35 5.95 7.68
N TYR A 53 12.81 6.93 6.96
CA TYR A 53 12.35 8.18 7.57
C TYR A 53 11.09 8.00 8.41
N SER A 54 10.17 7.14 7.97
CA SER A 54 8.96 6.81 8.73
C SER A 54 9.27 6.13 10.07
N LEU A 55 10.20 5.19 10.07
CA LEU A 55 10.67 4.55 11.31
C LEU A 55 11.38 5.53 12.25
N ASN A 56 12.14 6.49 11.72
CA ASN A 56 12.74 7.54 12.54
C ASN A 56 11.66 8.40 13.22
N GLU A 57 10.65 8.85 12.49
CA GLU A 57 9.55 9.63 13.05
C GLU A 57 8.74 8.82 14.07
N LEU A 58 8.48 7.56 13.80
CA LEU A 58 7.80 6.68 14.74
C LEU A 58 8.63 6.47 16.02
N ASN A 59 9.94 6.26 15.89
CA ASN A 59 10.82 6.07 17.04
C ASN A 59 10.84 7.31 17.97
N LYS A 60 10.88 8.52 17.38
CA LYS A 60 10.72 9.76 18.15
C LYS A 60 9.41 9.78 18.95
N GLN A 61 8.30 9.37 18.34
CA GLN A 61 6.99 9.30 18.99
C GLN A 61 6.94 8.26 20.11
N PHE A 62 7.73 7.19 20.03
CA PHE A 62 7.94 6.19 21.08
C PHE A 62 9.01 6.62 22.11
N GLY A 63 9.47 7.87 22.11
CA GLY A 63 10.51 8.35 23.02
C GLY A 63 11.84 7.62 22.84
N ASN A 64 12.17 7.21 21.63
CA ASN A 64 13.35 6.43 21.24
C ASN A 64 13.42 5.04 21.94
N LYS A 65 12.26 4.44 22.21
CA LYS A 65 12.15 3.11 22.82
C LYS A 65 11.80 2.00 21.80
N LEU A 66 11.76 2.31 20.50
CA LEU A 66 11.50 1.32 19.46
C LEU A 66 12.74 0.44 19.25
N ILE A 67 12.54 -0.86 19.36
CA ILE A 67 13.57 -1.85 19.05
C ILE A 67 13.60 -2.14 17.56
N PHE A 68 14.78 -2.16 16.98
CA PHE A 68 15.01 -2.55 15.60
C PHE A 68 15.74 -3.88 15.53
N SER A 69 15.27 -4.76 14.65
CA SER A 69 15.92 -6.02 14.34
C SER A 69 15.80 -6.36 12.86
N LYS A 70 16.61 -7.31 12.39
CA LYS A 70 16.65 -7.76 10.99
C LYS A 70 16.90 -9.27 10.94
N GLY A 71 16.08 -10.01 10.22
CA GLY A 71 16.21 -11.47 10.08
C GLY A 71 14.86 -12.17 9.99
N ASP A 72 14.80 -13.41 10.46
CA ASP A 72 13.53 -14.16 10.56
C ASP A 72 12.72 -13.67 11.77
N PRO A 73 11.50 -13.15 11.55
CA PRO A 73 10.65 -12.70 12.65
C PRO A 73 10.30 -13.78 13.66
N GLU A 74 10.21 -15.04 13.25
CA GLU A 74 9.90 -16.13 14.18
C GLU A 74 11.03 -16.37 15.21
N GLU A 75 12.26 -16.42 14.74
CA GLU A 75 13.45 -16.57 15.59
C GLU A 75 13.57 -15.37 16.54
N ILE A 76 13.53 -14.16 15.98
CA ILE A 76 13.69 -12.92 16.74
C ILE A 76 12.62 -12.76 17.83
N LEU A 77 11.34 -13.00 17.50
CA LEU A 77 10.26 -12.92 18.49
C LEU A 77 10.39 -14.03 19.54
N THR A 78 10.82 -15.22 19.17
CA THR A 78 11.05 -16.33 20.10
C THR A 78 12.14 -15.97 21.11
N ASP A 79 13.25 -15.43 20.62
CA ASP A 79 14.39 -15.05 21.46
C ASP A 79 14.04 -13.89 22.39
N LEU A 80 13.28 -12.89 21.89
CA LEU A 80 12.80 -11.79 22.71
C LEU A 80 11.81 -12.25 23.80
N CYS A 81 10.92 -13.18 23.46
CA CYS A 81 9.99 -13.76 24.45
C CYS A 81 10.74 -14.53 25.54
N LYS A 82 11.77 -15.27 25.17
CA LYS A 82 12.59 -16.02 26.13
C LYS A 82 13.42 -15.10 27.02
N SER A 83 14.13 -14.14 26.42
CA SER A 83 15.08 -13.26 27.13
C SER A 83 14.40 -12.34 28.12
N GLU A 84 13.18 -11.90 27.82
CA GLU A 84 12.43 -10.95 28.66
C GLU A 84 11.23 -11.59 29.39
N LEU A 85 11.11 -12.94 29.33
CA LEU A 85 10.03 -13.73 29.97
C LEU A 85 8.62 -13.25 29.60
N ILE A 86 8.39 -12.98 28.31
CA ILE A 86 7.13 -12.47 27.76
C ILE A 86 6.35 -13.60 27.13
N ASN A 87 5.04 -13.63 27.41
CA ASN A 87 4.13 -14.65 26.86
C ASN A 87 3.00 -14.08 26.01
N LYS A 88 3.04 -12.79 25.65
CA LYS A 88 1.99 -12.15 24.82
C LYS A 88 2.61 -11.31 23.72
N ILE A 89 2.12 -11.52 22.47
CA ILE A 89 2.53 -10.75 21.29
C ILE A 89 1.27 -10.19 20.61
N PHE A 90 1.35 -8.94 20.17
CA PHE A 90 0.28 -8.23 19.49
C PHE A 90 0.78 -7.69 18.18
N TRP A 91 -0.04 -7.82 17.10
CA TRP A 91 0.24 -7.15 15.83
C TRP A 91 -1.02 -6.89 14.98
N ASN A 92 -0.95 -5.94 14.04
CA ASN A 92 -1.98 -5.76 13.04
C ASN A 92 -1.71 -6.66 11.83
N ARG A 93 -2.74 -7.27 11.25
CA ARG A 93 -2.61 -8.17 10.08
C ARG A 93 -2.14 -7.42 8.83
N VAL A 94 -1.33 -8.10 8.02
CA VAL A 94 -0.95 -7.75 6.66
C VAL A 94 -1.50 -8.83 5.73
N TYR A 95 -1.97 -8.44 4.56
CA TYR A 95 -2.80 -9.31 3.71
C TYR A 95 -2.07 -9.81 2.46
N GLU A 96 -0.76 -9.62 2.37
CA GLU A 96 0.07 -10.21 1.31
C GLU A 96 0.21 -11.72 1.51
N PRO A 97 0.14 -12.56 0.46
CA PRO A 97 0.12 -14.02 0.60
C PRO A 97 1.30 -14.59 1.38
N TRP A 98 2.51 -14.07 1.13
CA TRP A 98 3.71 -14.48 1.85
C TRP A 98 3.66 -14.10 3.34
N SER A 99 3.12 -12.91 3.65
CA SER A 99 2.93 -12.45 5.03
C SER A 99 1.90 -13.27 5.78
N ILE A 100 0.78 -13.63 5.11
CA ILE A 100 -0.25 -14.49 5.68
C ILE A 100 0.35 -15.85 6.05
N SER A 101 1.11 -16.47 5.13
CA SER A 101 1.75 -17.77 5.35
C SER A 101 2.75 -17.72 6.50
N ARG A 102 3.58 -16.69 6.56
CA ARG A 102 4.52 -16.43 7.66
C ARG A 102 3.79 -16.27 8.99
N ASP A 103 2.79 -15.37 9.03
CA ASP A 103 2.07 -15.03 10.26
C ASP A 103 1.31 -16.22 10.83
N LYS A 104 0.73 -17.08 9.95
CA LYS A 104 0.08 -18.33 10.35
C LYS A 104 1.08 -19.26 11.02
N ARG A 105 2.24 -19.49 10.38
CA ARG A 105 3.31 -20.33 10.93
C ARG A 105 3.80 -19.81 12.29
N ILE A 106 4.10 -18.52 12.39
CA ILE A 106 4.54 -17.88 13.65
C ILE A 106 3.49 -18.08 14.73
N LYS A 107 2.22 -17.80 14.44
CA LYS A 107 1.12 -17.94 15.42
C LYS A 107 0.99 -19.37 15.94
N GLU A 108 1.06 -20.37 15.06
CA GLU A 108 0.99 -21.78 15.42
C GLU A 108 2.19 -22.21 16.30
N ASN A 109 3.39 -21.80 15.93
CA ASN A 109 4.61 -22.16 16.66
C ASN A 109 4.73 -21.42 18.00
N MET A 110 4.32 -20.16 18.09
CA MET A 110 4.25 -19.42 19.35
C MET A 110 3.25 -20.04 20.32
N LYS A 111 2.09 -20.45 19.82
CA LYS A 111 1.08 -21.17 20.63
C LYS A 111 1.63 -22.48 21.23
N LYS A 112 2.40 -23.27 20.46
CA LYS A 112 3.06 -24.49 20.97
C LYS A 112 4.09 -24.19 22.08
N LYS A 113 4.64 -22.98 22.12
CA LYS A 113 5.57 -22.51 23.14
C LYS A 113 4.88 -21.81 24.33
N GLY A 114 3.54 -21.84 24.41
CA GLY A 114 2.77 -21.20 25.46
C GLY A 114 2.68 -19.67 25.34
N ILE A 115 3.00 -19.11 24.15
CA ILE A 115 2.96 -17.66 23.88
C ILE A 115 1.63 -17.33 23.21
N GLU A 116 0.88 -16.42 23.81
CA GLU A 116 -0.39 -15.91 23.28
C GLU A 116 -0.13 -14.89 22.15
N VAL A 117 -0.81 -15.08 21.02
CA VAL A 117 -0.71 -14.17 19.87
C VAL A 117 -2.06 -13.58 19.54
N ASN A 118 -2.15 -12.26 19.61
CA ASN A 118 -3.35 -11.47 19.32
C ASN A 118 -3.16 -10.63 18.04
N THR A 119 -4.10 -10.75 17.10
CA THR A 119 -4.00 -10.08 15.79
C THR A 119 -5.24 -9.27 15.46
N PHE A 120 -5.06 -8.09 14.86
CA PHE A 120 -6.13 -7.12 14.64
C PHE A 120 -6.13 -6.63 13.18
N ASN A 121 -7.27 -6.09 12.76
CA ASN A 121 -7.35 -5.32 11.52
C ASN A 121 -6.93 -3.86 11.79
N GLY A 122 -5.78 -3.47 11.28
CA GLY A 122 -5.28 -2.09 11.33
C GLY A 122 -5.06 -1.48 9.94
N SER A 123 -5.35 -2.22 8.86
CA SER A 123 -4.91 -1.87 7.50
C SER A 123 -6.02 -1.81 6.46
N LEU A 124 -7.19 -2.40 6.72
CA LEU A 124 -8.32 -2.44 5.81
C LEU A 124 -9.60 -1.88 6.45
N LEU A 125 -10.49 -1.34 5.64
CA LEU A 125 -11.85 -0.98 6.05
C LEU A 125 -12.68 -2.25 6.29
N TRP A 126 -12.63 -3.18 5.34
CA TRP A 126 -13.32 -4.47 5.41
C TRP A 126 -12.30 -5.59 5.18
N GLU A 127 -12.27 -6.54 6.09
CA GLU A 127 -11.44 -7.73 5.86
C GLU A 127 -12.05 -8.59 4.74
N PRO A 128 -11.22 -9.24 3.90
CA PRO A 128 -11.70 -9.93 2.70
C PRO A 128 -12.83 -10.94 2.93
N TRP A 129 -12.80 -11.65 4.05
CA TRP A 129 -13.83 -12.65 4.40
C TRP A 129 -15.16 -12.05 4.88
N ASN A 130 -15.21 -10.74 5.16
CA ASN A 130 -16.43 -10.05 5.55
C ASN A 130 -17.25 -9.57 4.34
N VAL A 131 -16.70 -9.66 3.13
CA VAL A 131 -17.33 -9.17 1.90
C VAL A 131 -17.38 -10.29 0.87
N LEU A 132 -18.44 -11.08 0.90
CA LEU A 132 -18.66 -12.18 -0.05
C LEU A 132 -20.00 -12.00 -0.76
N LYS A 133 -20.17 -12.66 -1.89
CA LYS A 133 -21.48 -12.82 -2.52
C LYS A 133 -22.37 -13.74 -1.69
N ASN A 134 -23.67 -13.77 -2.00
CA ASN A 134 -24.64 -14.63 -1.31
C ASN A 134 -24.31 -16.13 -1.44
N ASP A 135 -23.61 -16.51 -2.51
CA ASP A 135 -23.15 -17.88 -2.76
C ASP A 135 -21.82 -18.21 -2.06
N GLY A 136 -21.28 -17.31 -1.25
CA GLY A 136 -20.00 -17.45 -0.57
C GLY A 136 -18.77 -17.28 -1.47
N THR A 137 -18.94 -16.97 -2.75
CA THR A 137 -17.82 -16.77 -3.68
C THR A 137 -17.33 -15.32 -3.69
N PRO A 138 -16.04 -15.08 -4.04
CA PRO A 138 -15.51 -13.73 -4.10
C PRO A 138 -15.99 -12.95 -5.31
N TYR A 139 -16.08 -11.63 -5.14
CA TYR A 139 -16.32 -10.69 -6.24
C TYR A 139 -15.08 -10.60 -7.16
N LYS A 140 -15.32 -10.44 -8.46
CA LYS A 140 -14.26 -10.21 -9.48
C LYS A 140 -14.44 -8.89 -10.24
N VAL A 141 -15.44 -8.10 -9.88
CA VAL A 141 -15.79 -6.82 -10.52
C VAL A 141 -15.99 -5.77 -9.43
N PHE A 142 -15.40 -4.59 -9.62
CA PHE A 142 -15.35 -3.55 -8.60
C PHE A 142 -16.73 -3.03 -8.18
N THR A 143 -17.58 -2.65 -9.15
CA THR A 143 -18.86 -2.04 -8.82
C THR A 143 -19.77 -2.91 -7.95
N PRO A 144 -19.96 -4.22 -8.25
CA PRO A 144 -20.67 -5.12 -7.35
C PRO A 144 -19.97 -5.30 -5.99
N TYR A 145 -18.64 -5.42 -5.97
CA TYR A 145 -17.86 -5.53 -4.73
C TYR A 145 -18.13 -4.33 -3.83
N TYR A 146 -17.96 -3.13 -4.36
CA TYR A 146 -18.08 -1.90 -3.57
C TYR A 146 -19.53 -1.60 -3.20
N ARG A 147 -20.44 -1.55 -4.20
CA ARG A 147 -21.83 -1.10 -4.00
C ARG A 147 -22.71 -2.14 -3.30
N ARG A 148 -22.56 -3.43 -3.62
CA ARG A 148 -23.39 -4.51 -3.06
C ARG A 148 -22.68 -5.26 -1.92
N GLY A 149 -21.36 -5.34 -1.96
CA GLY A 149 -20.55 -5.96 -0.92
C GLY A 149 -20.25 -4.97 0.21
N CYS A 150 -19.29 -4.07 0.00
CA CYS A 150 -18.75 -3.20 1.06
C CYS A 150 -19.79 -2.31 1.71
N LEU A 151 -20.59 -1.57 0.91
CA LEU A 151 -21.57 -0.61 1.46
C LEU A 151 -22.77 -1.26 2.15
N ASN A 152 -23.01 -2.55 1.93
CA ASN A 152 -24.04 -3.34 2.64
C ASN A 152 -23.45 -4.24 3.74
N ALA A 153 -22.13 -4.31 3.86
CA ALA A 153 -21.48 -5.01 4.96
C ALA A 153 -21.56 -4.20 6.26
N VAL A 154 -21.06 -4.79 7.35
CA VAL A 154 -20.91 -4.06 8.62
C VAL A 154 -20.06 -2.81 8.40
N GLU A 155 -20.53 -1.67 8.92
CA GLU A 155 -19.83 -0.40 8.82
C GLU A 155 -18.38 -0.55 9.36
N PRO A 156 -17.37 0.05 8.69
CA PRO A 156 -16.03 0.08 9.23
C PRO A 156 -16.00 0.64 10.65
N ARG A 157 -15.17 0.10 11.52
CA ARG A 157 -15.05 0.63 12.87
C ARG A 157 -14.59 2.09 12.87
N ARG A 158 -15.08 2.88 13.80
CA ARG A 158 -14.59 4.24 14.02
C ARG A 158 -13.10 4.22 14.46
N PRO A 159 -12.32 5.26 14.09
CA PRO A 159 -10.93 5.37 14.52
C PRO A 159 -10.79 5.36 16.03
N LEU A 160 -9.77 4.66 16.53
CA LEU A 160 -9.41 4.65 17.94
C LEU A 160 -8.55 5.86 18.27
N GLU A 161 -8.72 6.38 19.47
CA GLU A 161 -7.84 7.43 19.99
C GLU A 161 -6.41 6.90 20.21
N LYS A 162 -5.44 7.81 20.10
CA LYS A 162 -4.07 7.53 20.52
C LYS A 162 -4.04 7.23 22.03
N PRO A 163 -3.33 6.18 22.50
CA PRO A 163 -3.15 5.95 23.91
C PRO A 163 -2.56 7.17 24.62
N LYS A 164 -3.21 7.64 25.70
CA LYS A 164 -2.76 8.82 26.46
C LYS A 164 -1.38 8.60 27.10
N LYS A 165 -1.11 7.38 27.53
CA LYS A 165 0.17 6.96 28.12
C LYS A 165 0.52 5.57 27.60
N ILE A 166 1.78 5.40 27.22
CA ILE A 166 2.36 4.11 26.86
C ILE A 166 3.47 3.83 27.85
N ASN A 167 3.35 2.69 28.56
CA ASN A 167 4.39 2.24 29.47
C ASN A 167 5.34 1.31 28.70
N PHE A 168 6.61 1.67 28.63
CA PHE A 168 7.61 0.85 27.95
C PHE A 168 8.31 -0.07 28.95
N HIS A 169 8.57 -1.30 28.53
CA HIS A 169 9.50 -2.18 29.22
C HIS A 169 10.93 -1.90 28.77
N GLU A 170 11.84 -1.79 29.71
CA GLU A 170 13.26 -1.64 29.41
C GLU A 170 13.85 -3.00 29.13
N VAL A 171 14.29 -3.19 27.89
CA VAL A 171 14.87 -4.45 27.42
C VAL A 171 16.33 -4.54 27.87
N LYS A 172 16.68 -5.63 28.56
CA LYS A 172 18.03 -5.81 29.14
C LYS A 172 18.85 -6.86 28.42
N ASN A 173 18.20 -7.91 27.94
CA ASN A 173 18.88 -9.11 27.45
C ASN A 173 18.76 -9.29 25.92
N PHE A 174 18.22 -8.31 25.22
CA PHE A 174 18.09 -8.35 23.76
C PHE A 174 18.73 -7.11 23.14
N LYS A 175 19.59 -7.33 22.13
CA LYS A 175 20.34 -6.25 21.45
C LYS A 175 19.51 -5.65 20.31
N SER A 176 19.11 -4.39 20.48
CA SER A 176 18.54 -3.60 19.39
C SER A 176 19.59 -3.16 18.39
N LEU A 177 19.27 -3.17 17.10
CA LEU A 177 20.04 -2.50 16.06
C LEU A 177 19.77 -0.99 16.09
N SER A 178 20.69 -0.20 15.56
CA SER A 178 20.36 1.17 15.16
C SER A 178 19.60 1.15 13.83
N ILE A 179 18.83 2.19 13.53
CA ILE A 179 18.09 2.27 12.27
C ILE A 179 19.03 2.23 11.05
N ASN A 180 20.23 2.78 11.17
CA ASN A 180 21.25 2.75 10.10
C ASN A 180 21.75 1.32 9.81
N GLN A 181 21.79 0.45 10.80
CA GLN A 181 22.18 -0.96 10.64
C GLN A 181 21.11 -1.78 9.90
N LEU A 182 19.89 -1.27 9.73
CA LEU A 182 18.92 -1.89 8.84
C LEU A 182 19.30 -1.80 7.36
N ASN A 183 20.23 -0.88 7.00
CA ASN A 183 20.71 -0.65 5.64
C ASN A 183 19.58 -0.40 4.63
N LEU A 184 18.65 0.50 4.99
CA LEU A 184 17.50 0.85 4.15
C LEU A 184 17.84 1.91 3.08
N LEU A 185 18.83 2.77 3.35
CA LEU A 185 19.16 3.86 2.43
C LEU A 185 20.12 3.41 1.33
N PRO A 186 19.82 3.66 0.04
CA PRO A 186 20.76 3.44 -1.04
C PRO A 186 21.99 4.36 -0.92
N ALA A 187 23.12 3.91 -1.45
CA ALA A 187 24.40 4.62 -1.34
C ALA A 187 24.44 5.96 -2.11
N HIS A 188 23.70 6.06 -3.23
CA HIS A 188 23.70 7.25 -4.10
C HIS A 188 22.67 8.31 -3.69
N SER A 189 22.80 9.52 -4.23
CA SER A 189 22.02 10.71 -3.88
C SER A 189 20.55 10.70 -4.31
N TRP A 190 20.06 9.63 -4.92
CA TRP A 190 18.65 9.50 -5.32
C TRP A 190 17.67 9.62 -4.14
N LYS A 191 18.09 9.11 -2.98
CA LYS A 191 17.31 9.19 -1.73
C LYS A 191 16.95 10.63 -1.33
N GLU A 192 17.89 11.57 -1.53
CA GLU A 192 17.67 12.98 -1.19
C GLU A 192 16.60 13.62 -2.10
N LYS A 193 16.58 13.25 -3.38
CA LYS A 193 15.55 13.72 -4.33
C LYS A 193 14.17 13.20 -3.95
N ILE A 194 14.06 11.92 -3.60
CA ILE A 194 12.79 11.34 -3.16
C ILE A 194 12.30 12.04 -1.90
N ILE A 195 13.10 12.08 -0.86
CA ILE A 195 12.63 12.57 0.44
C ILE A 195 12.35 14.07 0.45
N SER A 196 13.05 14.86 -0.36
CA SER A 196 12.79 16.31 -0.48
C SER A 196 11.39 16.63 -1.01
N SER A 197 10.74 15.68 -1.67
CA SER A 197 9.38 15.81 -2.22
C SER A 197 8.27 15.49 -1.23
N TRP A 198 8.63 15.04 0.00
CA TRP A 198 7.68 14.47 0.95
C TRP A 198 7.91 14.89 2.40
N ASN A 199 6.81 15.04 3.11
CA ASN A 199 6.80 15.03 4.57
C ASN A 199 6.35 13.65 5.03
N VAL A 200 7.12 12.99 5.90
CA VAL A 200 6.93 11.59 6.28
C VAL A 200 6.48 11.48 7.74
N GLY A 201 5.76 10.43 8.07
CA GLY A 201 5.31 10.13 9.42
C GLY A 201 3.85 10.46 9.70
N GLU A 202 3.34 10.00 10.84
CA GLU A 202 1.93 10.11 11.23
C GLU A 202 1.40 11.54 11.25
N ASN A 203 2.19 12.49 11.77
CA ASN A 203 1.78 13.90 11.82
C ASN A 203 1.70 14.50 10.41
N ALA A 204 2.63 14.18 9.54
CA ALA A 204 2.61 14.60 8.14
C ALA A 204 1.40 14.05 7.41
N ALA A 205 1.06 12.78 7.62
CA ALA A 205 -0.13 12.14 7.06
C ALA A 205 -1.42 12.85 7.50
N LYS A 206 -1.54 13.18 8.79
CA LYS A 206 -2.70 13.91 9.33
C LYS A 206 -2.81 15.32 8.76
N ASN A 207 -1.69 16.04 8.69
CA ASN A 207 -1.65 17.38 8.11
C ASN A 207 -2.05 17.34 6.63
N ARG A 208 -1.54 16.37 5.87
CA ARG A 208 -1.89 16.19 4.45
C ARG A 208 -3.38 15.87 4.26
N LEU A 209 -3.95 14.99 5.11
CA LEU A 209 -5.38 14.72 5.08
C LEU A 209 -6.21 15.97 5.39
N ASN A 210 -5.84 16.74 6.40
CA ASN A 210 -6.55 17.96 6.78
C ASN A 210 -6.48 19.01 5.65
N GLU A 211 -5.32 19.19 5.03
CA GLU A 211 -5.15 20.07 3.87
C GLU A 211 -6.04 19.64 2.70
N PHE A 212 -5.99 18.35 2.33
CA PHE A 212 -6.81 17.79 1.26
C PHE A 212 -8.30 18.04 1.48
N VAL A 213 -8.78 17.74 2.69
CA VAL A 213 -10.20 17.92 3.05
C VAL A 213 -10.60 19.40 3.05
N LYS A 214 -9.69 20.29 3.43
CA LYS A 214 -9.98 21.73 3.53
C LYS A 214 -9.97 22.43 2.17
N THR A 215 -9.07 22.06 1.26
CA THR A 215 -8.75 22.89 0.08
C THR A 215 -8.81 22.16 -1.26
N GLU A 216 -8.78 20.84 -1.28
CA GLU A 216 -8.60 20.07 -2.51
C GLU A 216 -9.70 19.04 -2.80
N ILE A 217 -10.54 18.73 -1.80
CA ILE A 217 -11.65 17.77 -1.95
C ILE A 217 -12.73 18.35 -2.87
N GLU A 218 -12.93 19.66 -2.85
CA GLU A 218 -13.82 20.36 -3.76
C GLU A 218 -13.29 20.23 -5.20
N GLY A 219 -14.15 19.81 -6.11
CA GLY A 219 -13.78 19.55 -7.50
C GLY A 219 -12.92 18.29 -7.70
N TYR A 220 -12.77 17.42 -6.70
CA TYR A 220 -11.97 16.20 -6.77
C TYR A 220 -12.38 15.29 -7.93
N LYS A 221 -13.68 15.08 -8.15
CA LYS A 221 -14.20 14.21 -9.19
C LYS A 221 -13.64 14.53 -10.58
N GLU A 222 -13.55 15.80 -10.90
CA GLU A 222 -13.02 16.26 -12.19
C GLU A 222 -11.52 16.52 -12.11
N GLY A 223 -11.07 17.20 -11.06
CA GLY A 223 -9.68 17.66 -10.90
C GLY A 223 -8.67 16.52 -10.85
N ARG A 224 -9.05 15.38 -10.25
CA ARG A 224 -8.23 14.15 -10.21
C ARG A 224 -7.85 13.59 -11.60
N ASN A 225 -8.50 14.05 -12.65
CA ASN A 225 -8.19 13.60 -14.02
C ASN A 225 -7.04 14.39 -14.66
N PHE A 226 -6.64 15.49 -14.06
CA PHE A 226 -5.64 16.41 -14.60
C PHE A 226 -4.36 16.40 -13.74
N PRO A 227 -3.23 15.85 -14.22
CA PRO A 227 -1.96 15.84 -13.47
C PRO A 227 -1.46 17.23 -13.06
N SER A 228 -1.84 18.30 -13.80
CA SER A 228 -1.48 19.67 -13.49
C SER A 228 -2.27 20.30 -12.34
N LYS A 229 -3.37 19.67 -11.89
CA LYS A 229 -4.20 20.18 -10.79
C LYS A 229 -3.81 19.57 -9.45
N LYS A 230 -3.97 20.34 -8.37
CA LYS A 230 -3.71 19.89 -7.00
C LYS A 230 -4.95 19.25 -6.36
N ASN A 231 -5.74 18.47 -7.10
CA ASN A 231 -6.95 17.80 -6.59
C ASN A 231 -6.70 16.31 -6.32
N VAL A 232 -5.56 15.96 -5.73
CA VAL A 232 -5.24 14.58 -5.35
C VAL A 232 -4.70 14.52 -3.93
N SER A 233 -5.16 13.57 -3.14
CA SER A 233 -4.82 13.51 -1.71
C SER A 233 -3.34 13.28 -1.42
N ARG A 234 -2.60 12.61 -2.31
CA ARG A 234 -1.21 12.16 -2.09
C ARG A 234 -1.03 11.35 -0.80
N LEU A 235 -2.10 10.65 -0.34
CA LEU A 235 -2.07 9.84 0.87
C LEU A 235 -1.61 8.39 0.64
N SER A 236 -1.38 8.00 -0.62
CA SER A 236 -1.05 6.60 -0.93
C SER A 236 0.19 6.06 -0.20
N PRO A 237 1.31 6.79 -0.06
CA PRO A 237 2.44 6.31 0.73
C PRO A 237 2.10 6.18 2.22
N HIS A 238 1.41 7.18 2.77
CA HIS A 238 1.00 7.18 4.17
C HIS A 238 0.06 6.00 4.52
N LEU A 239 -0.86 5.67 3.59
CA LEU A 239 -1.76 4.52 3.72
C LEU A 239 -1.02 3.19 3.53
N HIS A 240 -0.03 3.13 2.63
CA HIS A 240 0.77 1.93 2.41
C HIS A 240 1.61 1.58 3.63
N TRP A 241 2.33 2.56 4.18
CA TRP A 241 3.17 2.37 5.37
C TRP A 241 2.40 2.43 6.69
N GLY A 242 1.09 2.72 6.61
CA GLY A 242 0.22 2.76 7.78
C GLY A 242 0.49 3.92 8.73
N GLU A 243 1.05 5.01 8.24
CA GLU A 243 1.22 6.28 8.98
C GLU A 243 -0.14 6.93 9.27
N ILE A 244 -1.15 6.57 8.49
CA ILE A 244 -2.56 6.88 8.74
C ILE A 244 -3.41 5.64 8.43
N SER A 245 -4.45 5.41 9.21
CA SER A 245 -5.35 4.28 8.96
C SER A 245 -6.36 4.60 7.86
N PRO A 246 -6.82 3.59 7.10
CA PRO A 246 -7.93 3.78 6.18
C PRO A 246 -9.21 4.24 6.88
N ASN A 247 -9.43 3.81 8.12
CA ASN A 247 -10.58 4.23 8.92
C ASN A 247 -10.54 5.74 9.21
N THR A 248 -9.37 6.29 9.60
CA THR A 248 -9.21 7.73 9.82
C THR A 248 -9.52 8.53 8.57
N VAL A 249 -8.99 8.10 7.41
CA VAL A 249 -9.23 8.77 6.12
C VAL A 249 -10.71 8.67 5.72
N TRP A 250 -11.29 7.47 5.83
CA TRP A 250 -12.68 7.20 5.50
C TRP A 250 -13.63 8.10 6.29
N PHE A 251 -13.55 8.07 7.61
CA PHE A 251 -14.47 8.83 8.45
C PHE A 251 -14.25 10.33 8.39
N LYS A 252 -13.01 10.79 8.18
CA LYS A 252 -12.75 12.23 7.97
C LYS A 252 -13.46 12.77 6.74
N VAL A 253 -13.54 11.99 5.66
CA VAL A 253 -14.24 12.39 4.43
C VAL A 253 -15.74 12.09 4.52
N TRP A 254 -16.12 10.93 5.07
CA TRP A 254 -17.52 10.54 5.24
C TRP A 254 -18.32 11.55 6.08
N ASP A 255 -17.72 12.02 7.16
CA ASP A 255 -18.38 12.96 8.08
C ASP A 255 -18.61 14.35 7.45
N LEU A 256 -17.88 14.73 6.37
CA LEU A 256 -18.15 15.97 5.63
C LEU A 256 -19.58 16.01 5.08
N ASN A 257 -20.09 14.88 4.61
CA ASN A 257 -21.45 14.77 4.06
C ASN A 257 -22.54 15.05 5.12
N LYS A 258 -22.23 14.83 6.41
CA LYS A 258 -23.17 15.08 7.53
C LYS A 258 -23.30 16.56 7.88
N PHE A 259 -22.29 17.36 7.57
CA PHE A 259 -22.26 18.79 7.90
C PHE A 259 -22.77 19.70 6.79
N GLY A 260 -23.48 19.14 5.78
CA GLY A 260 -24.13 19.93 4.72
C GLY A 260 -23.16 20.58 3.75
N ILE A 261 -21.92 20.12 3.69
CA ILE A 261 -20.94 20.58 2.71
C ILE A 261 -21.33 20.00 1.36
N ASN A 262 -21.61 20.87 0.39
CA ASN A 262 -22.22 20.57 -0.92
C ASN A 262 -21.29 19.82 -1.91
N HIS A 263 -20.43 18.90 -1.42
CA HIS A 263 -19.46 18.17 -2.26
C HIS A 263 -19.69 16.66 -2.31
N GLN A 264 -20.94 16.22 -2.19
CA GLN A 264 -21.27 14.80 -2.10
C GLN A 264 -20.69 13.96 -3.26
N GLN A 265 -20.69 14.47 -4.49
CA GLN A 265 -20.12 13.75 -5.63
C GLN A 265 -18.59 13.60 -5.54
N ASP A 266 -17.91 14.59 -4.99
CA ASP A 266 -16.45 14.57 -4.81
C ASP A 266 -16.07 13.61 -3.69
N THR A 267 -16.76 13.67 -2.54
CA THR A 267 -16.57 12.78 -1.41
C THR A 267 -16.88 11.32 -1.79
N ASP A 268 -17.99 11.06 -2.47
CA ASP A 268 -18.36 9.71 -2.95
C ASP A 268 -17.32 9.16 -3.93
N THR A 269 -16.81 10.03 -4.81
CA THR A 269 -15.73 9.64 -5.73
C THR A 269 -14.46 9.29 -4.98
N PHE A 270 -14.05 10.09 -3.99
CA PHE A 270 -12.86 9.81 -3.18
C PHE A 270 -13.03 8.52 -2.36
N LEU A 271 -14.16 8.32 -1.70
CA LEU A 271 -14.47 7.10 -0.96
C LEU A 271 -14.50 5.85 -1.86
N SER A 272 -14.93 6.01 -3.12
CA SER A 272 -14.85 4.95 -4.12
C SER A 272 -13.39 4.60 -4.46
N GLU A 273 -12.46 5.57 -4.46
CA GLU A 273 -11.03 5.27 -4.66
C GLU A 273 -10.43 4.54 -3.44
N MET A 274 -10.90 4.84 -2.23
CA MET A 274 -10.59 4.02 -1.06
C MET A 274 -11.13 2.59 -1.25
N GLY A 275 -12.32 2.45 -1.81
CA GLY A 275 -12.89 1.15 -2.20
C GLY A 275 -12.03 0.38 -3.20
N TRP A 276 -11.38 1.04 -4.17
CA TRP A 276 -10.43 0.40 -5.09
C TRP A 276 -9.19 -0.15 -4.38
N ARG A 277 -8.69 0.55 -3.37
CA ARG A 277 -7.61 0.04 -2.53
C ARG A 277 -8.03 -1.24 -1.80
N GLU A 278 -9.22 -1.24 -1.20
CA GLU A 278 -9.79 -2.42 -0.56
C GLU A 278 -9.96 -3.58 -1.56
N PHE A 279 -10.49 -3.30 -2.75
CA PHE A 279 -10.69 -4.31 -3.79
C PHE A 279 -9.38 -4.93 -4.27
N SER A 280 -8.31 -4.15 -4.40
CA SER A 280 -6.99 -4.68 -4.76
C SER A 280 -6.49 -5.68 -3.72
N ASN A 281 -6.58 -5.35 -2.42
CA ASN A 281 -6.22 -6.26 -1.33
C ASN A 281 -7.13 -7.50 -1.28
N TYR A 282 -8.41 -7.32 -1.54
CA TYR A 282 -9.39 -8.38 -1.64
C TYR A 282 -9.05 -9.36 -2.78
N LEU A 283 -8.70 -8.85 -3.96
CA LEU A 283 -8.28 -9.67 -5.09
C LEU A 283 -7.00 -10.45 -4.78
N LEU A 284 -6.00 -9.81 -4.19
CA LEU A 284 -4.76 -10.47 -3.82
C LEU A 284 -4.98 -11.58 -2.78
N PHE A 285 -5.91 -11.38 -1.84
CA PHE A 285 -6.25 -12.39 -0.83
C PHE A 285 -6.88 -13.64 -1.45
N TYR A 286 -7.85 -13.48 -2.36
CA TYR A 286 -8.56 -14.62 -2.99
C TYR A 286 -7.82 -15.18 -4.21
N PHE A 287 -6.94 -14.41 -4.82
CA PHE A 287 -6.14 -14.79 -5.97
C PHE A 287 -4.65 -14.53 -5.68
N PRO A 288 -4.01 -15.35 -4.83
CA PRO A 288 -2.65 -15.09 -4.33
C PRO A 288 -1.58 -15.11 -5.43
N ASP A 289 -1.86 -15.73 -6.58
CA ASP A 289 -0.99 -15.75 -7.76
C ASP A 289 -1.06 -14.44 -8.59
N LEU A 290 -1.90 -13.47 -8.21
CA LEU A 290 -2.12 -12.23 -8.95
C LEU A 290 -0.82 -11.48 -9.34
N PRO A 291 0.24 -11.46 -8.52
CA PRO A 291 1.50 -10.82 -8.91
C PRO A 291 2.25 -11.53 -10.06
N LYS A 292 1.92 -12.79 -10.34
CA LYS A 292 2.68 -13.66 -11.27
C LYS A 292 1.88 -14.15 -12.46
N LYS A 293 0.56 -14.30 -12.31
CA LYS A 293 -0.31 -14.92 -13.30
C LYS A 293 -1.46 -14.00 -13.67
N ASN A 294 -1.85 -14.01 -14.93
CA ASN A 294 -3.03 -13.27 -15.37
C ASN A 294 -4.28 -13.78 -14.64
N LEU A 295 -5.08 -12.86 -14.10
CA LEU A 295 -6.37 -13.21 -13.52
C LEU A 295 -7.32 -13.81 -14.57
N GLN A 296 -7.27 -13.28 -15.80
CA GLN A 296 -7.98 -13.80 -16.95
C GLN A 296 -7.05 -14.65 -17.80
N LYS A 297 -7.07 -15.97 -17.61
CA LYS A 297 -6.19 -16.96 -18.28
C LYS A 297 -6.18 -16.90 -19.80
N LYS A 298 -7.24 -16.38 -20.44
CA LYS A 298 -7.29 -16.20 -21.91
C LYS A 298 -6.15 -15.33 -22.47
N PHE A 299 -5.46 -14.56 -21.61
CA PHE A 299 -4.32 -13.73 -21.99
C PHE A 299 -2.95 -14.39 -21.73
N ASP A 300 -2.91 -15.63 -21.23
CA ASP A 300 -1.65 -16.31 -20.93
C ASP A 300 -0.81 -16.60 -22.19
N ASN A 301 -1.47 -16.76 -23.33
CA ASN A 301 -0.83 -17.01 -24.64
C ASN A 301 -0.63 -15.72 -25.47
N PHE A 302 -0.75 -14.54 -24.87
CA PHE A 302 -0.51 -13.30 -25.61
C PHE A 302 0.98 -13.20 -25.98
N ALA A 303 1.26 -12.93 -27.25
CA ALA A 303 2.62 -12.80 -27.78
C ALA A 303 3.22 -11.44 -27.36
N TRP A 304 3.92 -11.43 -26.24
CA TRP A 304 4.68 -10.28 -25.78
C TRP A 304 6.00 -10.16 -26.55
N ASP A 305 6.44 -8.94 -26.79
CA ASP A 305 7.78 -8.65 -27.29
C ASP A 305 8.80 -8.65 -26.13
N ASP A 306 10.06 -8.92 -26.46
CA ASP A 306 11.19 -8.85 -25.52
C ASP A 306 12.27 -7.94 -26.11
N ASN A 307 12.09 -6.63 -25.94
CA ASN A 307 13.03 -5.63 -26.43
C ASN A 307 13.64 -4.83 -25.26
N PRO A 308 14.86 -5.18 -24.83
CA PRO A 308 15.50 -4.52 -23.69
C PRO A 308 15.84 -3.04 -23.95
N LEU A 309 16.04 -2.63 -25.22
CA LEU A 309 16.28 -1.23 -25.55
C LEU A 309 15.03 -0.39 -25.35
N PHE A 310 13.87 -0.90 -25.77
CA PHE A 310 12.60 -0.23 -25.54
C PHE A 310 12.24 -0.15 -24.07
N LEU A 311 12.48 -1.23 -23.32
CA LEU A 311 12.29 -1.23 -21.86
C LEU A 311 13.16 -0.17 -21.20
N LYS A 312 14.44 -0.12 -21.53
CA LYS A 312 15.38 0.87 -20.97
C LYS A 312 15.01 2.30 -21.34
N ALA A 313 14.61 2.56 -22.57
CA ALA A 313 14.14 3.87 -23.03
C ALA A 313 12.90 4.31 -22.22
N TRP A 314 11.95 3.40 -22.01
CA TRP A 314 10.76 3.65 -21.19
C TRP A 314 11.13 3.93 -19.72
N GLN A 315 11.98 3.12 -19.11
CA GLN A 315 12.44 3.30 -17.73
C GLN A 315 13.13 4.65 -17.51
N ASN A 316 13.92 5.09 -18.49
CA ASN A 316 14.68 6.34 -18.42
C ASN A 316 13.85 7.59 -18.83
N GLY A 317 12.59 7.43 -19.27
CA GLY A 317 11.79 8.53 -19.80
C GLY A 317 12.42 9.14 -21.08
N GLN A 318 12.82 8.29 -22.02
CA GLN A 318 13.50 8.60 -23.28
C GLN A 318 12.78 7.94 -24.47
N THR A 319 11.46 7.85 -24.40
CA THR A 319 10.65 7.22 -25.44
C THR A 319 10.39 8.15 -26.63
N GLY A 320 10.59 9.46 -26.45
CA GLY A 320 10.23 10.50 -27.41
C GLY A 320 8.76 10.94 -27.33
N TYR A 321 7.97 10.36 -26.42
CA TYR A 321 6.59 10.76 -26.14
C TYR A 321 6.55 11.64 -24.88
N PRO A 322 6.37 12.96 -25.01
CA PRO A 322 6.58 13.90 -23.90
C PRO A 322 5.84 13.57 -22.59
N ILE A 323 4.59 13.13 -22.70
CA ILE A 323 3.78 12.78 -21.51
C ILE A 323 4.25 11.50 -20.82
N VAL A 324 4.73 10.52 -21.59
CA VAL A 324 5.30 9.27 -21.06
C VAL A 324 6.62 9.58 -20.37
N ASP A 325 7.49 10.32 -21.04
CA ASP A 325 8.81 10.67 -20.56
C ASP A 325 8.74 11.55 -19.29
N ALA A 326 7.82 12.52 -19.27
CA ALA A 326 7.58 13.34 -18.08
C ALA A 326 7.11 12.50 -16.89
N GLY A 327 6.18 11.56 -17.11
CA GLY A 327 5.69 10.67 -16.05
C GLY A 327 6.80 9.77 -15.49
N MET A 328 7.64 9.19 -16.34
CA MET A 328 8.74 8.32 -15.91
C MET A 328 9.84 9.10 -15.18
N ARG A 329 10.12 10.36 -15.58
CA ARG A 329 11.06 11.25 -14.88
C ARG A 329 10.51 11.73 -13.54
N GLU A 330 9.20 12.01 -13.43
CA GLU A 330 8.54 12.29 -12.16
C GLU A 330 8.66 11.11 -11.20
N LEU A 331 8.35 9.89 -11.68
CA LEU A 331 8.51 8.66 -10.92
C LEU A 331 9.92 8.53 -10.33
N TRP A 332 10.93 8.67 -11.18
CA TRP A 332 12.33 8.54 -10.77
C TRP A 332 12.74 9.61 -9.76
N SER A 333 12.32 10.86 -9.96
CA SER A 333 12.76 11.97 -9.11
C SER A 333 12.04 12.04 -7.76
N THR A 334 10.78 11.62 -7.69
CA THR A 334 9.92 11.82 -6.50
C THR A 334 9.47 10.53 -5.83
N GLY A 335 9.69 9.38 -6.45
CA GLY A 335 9.10 8.11 -6.01
C GLY A 335 7.57 8.04 -6.17
N TYR A 336 6.98 8.95 -6.96
CA TYR A 336 5.54 9.05 -7.16
C TYR A 336 5.19 9.35 -8.61
N MET A 337 4.00 8.96 -9.01
CA MET A 337 3.42 9.34 -10.28
C MET A 337 1.90 9.50 -10.11
N HIS A 338 1.36 10.56 -10.70
CA HIS A 338 -0.08 10.79 -10.72
C HIS A 338 -0.82 9.60 -11.35
N ASN A 339 -1.99 9.19 -10.79
CA ASN A 339 -2.71 7.98 -11.24
C ASN A 339 -2.97 7.96 -12.76
N ARG A 340 -3.36 9.08 -13.36
CA ARG A 340 -3.61 9.14 -14.81
C ARG A 340 -2.33 8.94 -15.63
N LEU A 341 -1.19 9.41 -15.13
CA LEU A 341 0.10 9.14 -15.76
C LEU A 341 0.50 7.66 -15.63
N ARG A 342 0.25 7.03 -14.46
CA ARG A 342 0.47 5.56 -14.31
C ARG A 342 -0.29 4.78 -15.36
N MET A 343 -1.54 5.17 -15.66
CA MET A 343 -2.33 4.55 -16.72
C MET A 343 -1.74 4.77 -18.12
N ILE A 344 -1.26 5.98 -18.43
CA ILE A 344 -0.69 6.34 -19.73
C ILE A 344 0.63 5.60 -19.94
N VAL A 345 1.57 5.71 -19.01
CA VAL A 345 2.90 5.10 -19.16
C VAL A 345 2.83 3.57 -19.15
N GLY A 346 1.92 3.00 -18.35
CA GLY A 346 1.69 1.55 -18.34
C GLY A 346 1.04 1.07 -19.63
N SER A 347 0.04 1.79 -20.11
CA SER A 347 -0.60 1.48 -21.40
C SER A 347 0.38 1.59 -22.57
N PHE A 348 1.29 2.56 -22.55
CA PHE A 348 2.35 2.69 -23.53
C PHE A 348 3.27 1.46 -23.52
N LEU A 349 3.71 1.01 -22.35
CA LEU A 349 4.55 -0.19 -22.24
C LEU A 349 3.87 -1.42 -22.84
N VAL A 350 2.63 -1.71 -22.41
CA VAL A 350 1.97 -2.99 -22.76
C VAL A 350 1.28 -2.99 -24.11
N LYS A 351 0.88 -1.83 -24.65
CA LYS A 351 0.09 -1.74 -25.89
C LYS A 351 0.84 -1.13 -27.05
N ASN A 352 1.84 -0.29 -26.81
CA ASN A 352 2.64 0.31 -27.86
C ASN A 352 3.97 -0.42 -28.02
N LEU A 353 4.62 -0.76 -26.92
CA LEU A 353 5.89 -1.49 -26.94
C LEU A 353 5.69 -3.01 -26.89
N LEU A 354 4.47 -3.50 -26.60
CA LEU A 354 4.11 -4.92 -26.46
C LEU A 354 4.96 -5.66 -25.41
N LEU A 355 5.54 -4.94 -24.45
CA LEU A 355 6.34 -5.54 -23.39
C LEU A 355 5.42 -6.06 -22.26
N HIS A 356 5.85 -7.17 -21.65
CA HIS A 356 5.05 -7.83 -20.62
C HIS A 356 4.80 -6.91 -19.41
N TRP A 357 3.58 -6.90 -18.91
CA TRP A 357 3.19 -6.03 -17.80
C TRP A 357 4.03 -6.24 -16.52
N CYS A 358 4.57 -7.43 -16.29
CA CYS A 358 5.47 -7.70 -15.17
C CYS A 358 6.76 -6.86 -15.20
N GLU A 359 7.24 -6.44 -16.39
CA GLU A 359 8.42 -5.56 -16.48
C GLU A 359 8.12 -4.20 -15.87
N GLY A 360 6.94 -3.66 -16.17
CA GLY A 360 6.50 -2.40 -15.60
C GLY A 360 6.16 -2.51 -14.11
N GLU A 361 5.55 -3.63 -13.70
CA GLU A 361 5.22 -3.93 -12.30
C GLU A 361 6.48 -3.97 -11.43
N ARG A 362 7.55 -4.65 -11.87
CA ARG A 362 8.84 -4.70 -11.19
C ARG A 362 9.52 -3.34 -11.10
N TRP A 363 9.48 -2.55 -12.18
CA TRP A 363 10.03 -1.21 -12.18
C TRP A 363 9.30 -0.28 -11.21
N PHE A 364 7.97 -0.32 -11.20
CA PHE A 364 7.15 0.44 -10.26
C PHE A 364 7.36 -0.01 -8.82
N TRP A 365 7.54 -1.31 -8.59
CA TRP A 365 7.86 -1.84 -7.27
C TRP A 365 9.14 -1.23 -6.69
N ASP A 366 10.16 -1.03 -7.50
CA ASP A 366 11.43 -0.46 -7.08
C ASP A 366 11.39 1.07 -6.92
N CYS A 367 10.67 1.77 -7.80
CA CYS A 367 10.70 3.22 -7.91
C CYS A 367 9.60 3.94 -7.12
N LEU A 368 8.51 3.27 -6.71
CA LEU A 368 7.40 3.91 -6.00
C LEU A 368 7.59 3.85 -4.49
N VAL A 369 7.38 4.99 -3.80
CA VAL A 369 7.32 5.05 -2.33
C VAL A 369 6.05 4.42 -1.76
N ASP A 370 5.01 4.30 -2.59
CA ASP A 370 3.71 3.69 -2.28
C ASP A 370 3.51 2.29 -2.90
N ALA A 371 4.60 1.61 -3.28
CA ALA A 371 4.55 0.29 -3.89
C ALA A 371 3.88 -0.73 -2.95
N ASN A 372 2.59 -0.97 -3.17
CA ASN A 372 1.81 -1.98 -2.48
C ASN A 372 1.54 -3.16 -3.42
N LEU A 373 1.83 -4.39 -3.00
CA LEU A 373 1.75 -5.57 -3.86
C LEU A 373 0.37 -5.74 -4.49
N ALA A 374 -0.69 -5.58 -3.71
CA ALA A 374 -2.07 -5.70 -4.20
C ALA A 374 -2.40 -4.64 -5.25
N SER A 375 -2.13 -3.36 -4.94
CA SER A 375 -2.47 -2.24 -5.83
C SER A 375 -1.59 -2.22 -7.09
N ASN A 376 -0.30 -2.55 -6.96
CA ASN A 376 0.63 -2.60 -8.08
C ASN A 376 0.24 -3.70 -9.07
N SER A 377 0.11 -4.94 -8.60
CA SER A 377 -0.24 -6.08 -9.47
C SER A 377 -1.65 -5.93 -10.08
N SER A 378 -2.65 -5.52 -9.29
CA SER A 378 -4.01 -5.27 -9.80
C SER A 378 -4.03 -4.16 -10.83
N GLY A 379 -3.32 -3.06 -10.59
CA GLY A 379 -3.25 -1.91 -11.48
C GLY A 379 -2.58 -2.25 -12.81
N TRP A 380 -1.47 -2.98 -12.80
CA TRP A 380 -0.78 -3.41 -14.01
C TRP A 380 -1.61 -4.38 -14.84
N GLN A 381 -2.26 -5.36 -14.21
CA GLN A 381 -3.15 -6.28 -14.91
C GLN A 381 -4.39 -5.58 -15.47
N TRP A 382 -4.91 -4.56 -14.74
CA TRP A 382 -6.01 -3.75 -15.25
C TRP A 382 -5.61 -2.96 -16.51
N ILE A 383 -4.41 -2.36 -16.52
CA ILE A 383 -3.86 -1.64 -17.69
C ILE A 383 -3.61 -2.61 -18.85
N ALA A 384 -3.04 -3.78 -18.58
CA ALA A 384 -2.79 -4.81 -19.60
C ALA A 384 -4.08 -5.41 -20.17
N GLY A 385 -5.19 -5.34 -19.44
CA GLY A 385 -6.47 -5.90 -19.84
C GLY A 385 -6.73 -7.32 -19.35
N CYS A 386 -5.76 -7.94 -18.66
CA CYS A 386 -5.84 -9.32 -18.15
C CYS A 386 -6.31 -9.42 -16.70
N GLY A 387 -6.58 -8.29 -16.03
CA GLY A 387 -7.00 -8.22 -14.64
C GLY A 387 -8.52 -8.20 -14.43
N ALA A 388 -8.91 -7.96 -13.18
CA ALA A 388 -10.28 -7.78 -12.79
C ALA A 388 -10.85 -6.48 -13.38
N ASP A 389 -12.09 -6.54 -13.85
CA ASP A 389 -12.82 -5.37 -14.39
C ASP A 389 -12.06 -4.61 -15.49
N ALA A 390 -11.15 -5.29 -16.16
CA ALA A 390 -10.26 -4.71 -17.15
C ALA A 390 -10.93 -4.65 -18.52
N ALA A 391 -10.77 -3.51 -19.19
CA ALA A 391 -11.19 -3.31 -20.57
C ALA A 391 -9.94 -3.16 -21.46
N PRO A 392 -9.52 -4.20 -22.17
CA PRO A 392 -8.21 -4.26 -22.81
C PRO A 392 -7.97 -3.19 -23.87
N TYR A 393 -9.03 -2.63 -24.46
CA TYR A 393 -8.94 -1.70 -25.59
C TYR A 393 -9.21 -0.23 -25.24
N PHE A 394 -9.35 0.11 -23.95
CA PHE A 394 -10.05 1.36 -23.68
C PHE A 394 -9.23 2.55 -23.36
N LYS A 395 -7.93 2.48 -23.13
CA LYS A 395 -7.54 3.46 -22.14
C LYS A 395 -6.60 4.56 -22.59
N ILE A 396 -5.93 4.43 -23.70
CA ILE A 396 -5.15 5.53 -24.26
C ILE A 396 -6.04 6.52 -25.01
N GLY A 397 -7.00 6.03 -25.77
CA GLY A 397 -7.83 6.86 -26.63
C GLY A 397 -8.77 7.85 -25.92
N ARG A 398 -9.16 7.59 -24.66
CA ARG A 398 -10.08 8.48 -23.92
C ARG A 398 -9.39 9.57 -23.12
N ALA A 399 -8.15 9.41 -22.74
CA ALA A 399 -7.46 10.35 -21.87
C ALA A 399 -6.72 11.48 -22.62
N SER A 400 -6.22 11.23 -23.84
CA SER A 400 -5.38 12.19 -24.55
C SER A 400 -5.53 12.29 -26.05
N CYS A 401 -6.19 11.33 -26.72
CA CYS A 401 -6.31 11.30 -28.20
C CYS A 401 -7.63 10.67 -28.64
N ARG A 402 -8.74 11.42 -28.57
CA ARG A 402 -10.05 10.91 -28.95
C ARG A 402 -10.16 10.46 -30.42
N GLU A 403 -9.32 10.91 -31.30
CA GLU A 403 -9.45 10.67 -32.75
C GLU A 403 -8.31 9.84 -33.38
N ARG A 404 -7.07 10.00 -32.95
CA ARG A 404 -5.92 9.31 -33.59
C ARG A 404 -5.69 7.88 -33.12
N CYS A 405 -6.09 7.53 -31.90
CA CYS A 405 -5.93 6.17 -31.39
C CYS A 405 -7.05 5.20 -31.81
N ARG A 406 -8.20 5.70 -32.28
CA ARG A 406 -9.27 4.86 -32.80
C ARG A 406 -8.86 4.08 -34.05
N SER A 407 -8.05 4.68 -34.92
CA SER A 407 -7.70 4.09 -36.21
C SER A 407 -6.63 3.00 -36.16
N ARG A 408 -5.86 2.90 -35.06
CA ARG A 408 -4.76 1.92 -34.96
C ARG A 408 -5.00 0.73 -34.04
N TRP A 409 -6.00 0.79 -33.16
CA TRP A 409 -6.12 -0.17 -32.06
C TRP A 409 -7.50 -0.82 -31.89
N SER A 410 -8.44 -0.51 -32.77
CA SER A 410 -9.71 -1.24 -32.85
C SER A 410 -9.61 -2.27 -33.97
N PRO A 411 -9.73 -3.58 -33.69
CA PRO A 411 -9.89 -4.58 -34.74
C PRO A 411 -11.26 -4.53 -35.42
N TYR A 412 -12.11 -3.57 -35.03
CA TYR A 412 -13.43 -3.32 -35.62
C TYR A 412 -13.48 -1.88 -36.12
N HIS A 413 -13.15 -1.70 -37.37
CA HIS A 413 -13.67 -0.67 -38.21
C HIS A 413 -14.83 -1.26 -39.02
#